data_d45180d28d22b3fc53c2b25a4b6800f9
#
_entry.id   d45180d28d22b3fc53c2b25a4b6800f9
#
_cell.length_a   1.000
_cell.length_b   1.000
_cell.length_c   1.000
_cell.angle_alpha   90.00
_cell.angle_beta   90.00
_cell.angle_gamma   90.00
#
_symmetry.space_group_name_H-M   'P 1'
#
loop_
_entity.id
_entity.type
_entity.pdbx_description
1 polymer ?
#
loop_
_entity_poly.entity_id
_entity_poly.type
_entity_poly.pdbx_seq_one_letter_code
_entity_poly.pdbx_strand_id
1 'polypeptide(L)' 'MLIAGFSLVDHGYGLTVKEYEANWTFFLQGDDAQQFRDDWAAWQEHRPGDPFKHFLQDFDYYSLMQ' A
#
# COMPACT_ATOMS: atom_id res chain seq x y z
N MET A 1 -4.69 -7.11 6.08
CA MET A 1 -5.96 -6.68 5.45
C MET A 1 -5.95 -7.02 3.98
N LEU A 2 -7.05 -7.55 3.50
CA LEU A 2 -7.18 -7.89 2.08
C LEU A 2 -7.96 -6.78 1.36
N ILE A 3 -7.38 -6.31 0.26
CA ILE A 3 -7.99 -5.31 -0.60
C ILE A 3 -7.97 -5.90 -2.01
N ALA A 4 -9.03 -5.77 -2.77
CA ALA A 4 -9.19 -6.41 -4.09
C ALA A 4 -7.87 -6.62 -4.84
N GLY A 5 -7.38 -7.87 -4.88
CA GLY A 5 -6.14 -8.24 -5.55
C GLY A 5 -4.84 -7.97 -4.79
N PHE A 6 -4.94 -7.42 -3.57
CA PHE A 6 -3.78 -7.05 -2.75
C PHE A 6 -3.89 -7.59 -1.34
N SER A 7 -2.75 -7.74 -0.69
CA SER A 7 -2.65 -8.02 0.74
C SER A 7 -1.80 -6.93 1.38
N LEU A 8 -2.30 -6.35 2.45
CA LEU A 8 -1.58 -5.35 3.24
C LEU A 8 -1.45 -5.89 4.66
N VAL A 9 -0.21 -6.16 5.06
CA VAL A 9 0.08 -6.68 6.40
C VAL A 9 0.92 -5.67 7.16
N ASP A 10 0.37 -5.19 8.27
CA ASP A 10 1.07 -4.25 9.15
C ASP A 10 1.73 -5.05 10.28
N HIS A 11 3.05 -5.01 10.32
CA HIS A 11 3.85 -5.73 11.31
C HIS A 11 4.17 -4.87 12.54
N GLY A 12 3.71 -3.62 12.57
CA GLY A 12 4.07 -2.66 13.60
C GLY A 12 5.35 -1.92 13.27
N TYR A 13 6.45 -2.62 13.09
CA TYR A 13 7.73 -2.03 12.68
C TYR A 13 7.80 -1.76 11.18
N GLY A 14 6.90 -2.32 10.41
CA GLY A 14 6.87 -2.15 8.97
C GLY A 14 5.60 -2.71 8.37
N LEU A 15 5.50 -2.61 7.05
CA LEU A 15 4.35 -3.14 6.29
C LEU A 15 4.84 -3.94 5.10
N THR A 16 4.07 -4.98 4.75
CA THR A 16 4.27 -5.72 3.51
C THR A 16 3.04 -5.54 2.64
N VAL A 17 3.24 -5.16 1.39
CA VAL A 17 2.17 -5.05 0.39
C VAL A 17 2.46 -6.05 -0.73
N LYS A 18 1.47 -6.87 -1.04
CA LYS A 18 1.60 -7.87 -2.10
C LYS A 18 0.47 -7.72 -3.10
N GLU A 19 0.82 -7.72 -4.39
CA GLU A 19 -0.14 -7.81 -5.48
C GLU A 19 -0.16 -9.25 -5.98
N TYR A 20 -1.33 -9.89 -5.90
CA TYR A 20 -1.42 -11.32 -6.21
C TYR A 20 -1.39 -11.63 -7.70
N GLU A 21 -1.96 -10.77 -8.53
CA GLU A 21 -2.03 -11.01 -9.97
C GLU A 21 -0.64 -11.09 -10.59
N ALA A 22 0.22 -10.12 -10.32
CA ALA A 22 1.58 -10.09 -10.83
C ALA A 22 2.57 -10.76 -9.90
N ASN A 23 2.13 -11.19 -8.72
CA ASN A 23 2.98 -11.76 -7.68
C ASN A 23 4.13 -10.82 -7.29
N TRP A 24 3.84 -9.53 -7.21
CA TRP A 24 4.79 -8.50 -6.81
C TRP A 24 4.58 -8.13 -5.35
N THR A 25 5.68 -7.76 -4.71
CA THR A 25 5.62 -7.37 -3.29
C THR A 25 6.62 -6.25 -3.02
N PHE A 26 6.32 -5.46 -1.99
CA PHE A 26 7.31 -4.54 -1.43
C PHE A 26 7.12 -4.47 0.08
N PHE A 27 8.18 -4.06 0.75
CA PHE A 27 8.22 -3.93 2.20
C PHE A 27 8.72 -2.53 2.56
N LEU A 28 8.04 -1.90 3.51
CA LEU A 28 8.42 -0.59 4.06
C LEU A 28 8.61 -0.73 5.55
N GLN A 29 9.53 0.05 6.12
CA GLN A 29 9.73 0.07 7.57
C GLN A 29 10.10 1.47 8.02
N GLY A 30 10.00 1.72 9.33
CA GLY A 30 10.35 3.00 9.92
C GLY A 30 9.48 4.12 9.39
N ASP A 31 10.12 5.23 9.04
CA ASP A 31 9.41 6.44 8.57
C ASP A 31 8.67 6.20 7.27
N ASP A 32 9.20 5.36 6.40
CA ASP A 32 8.55 5.02 5.13
C ASP A 32 7.23 4.30 5.36
N ALA A 33 7.21 3.38 6.32
CA ALA A 33 5.98 2.67 6.67
C ALA A 33 4.97 3.63 7.28
N GLN A 34 5.41 4.55 8.14
CA GLN A 34 4.53 5.53 8.74
C GLN A 34 3.94 6.47 7.69
N GLN A 35 4.77 6.92 6.75
CA GLN A 35 4.30 7.77 5.66
C GLN A 35 3.23 7.07 4.83
N PHE A 36 3.44 5.78 4.55
CA PHE A 36 2.46 4.99 3.82
C PHE A 36 1.13 4.93 4.58
N ARG A 37 1.18 4.67 5.88
CA ARG A 37 -0.03 4.60 6.71
C ARG A 37 -0.80 5.91 6.67
N ASP A 38 -0.10 7.02 6.80
CA ASP A 38 -0.70 8.35 6.80
C ASP A 38 -1.31 8.67 5.44
N ASP A 39 -0.59 8.37 4.37
CA ASP A 39 -1.06 8.62 3.00
C ASP A 39 -2.27 7.76 2.67
N TRP A 40 -2.25 6.49 3.07
CA TRP A 40 -3.37 5.59 2.82
C TRP A 40 -4.62 6.02 3.60
N ALA A 41 -4.46 6.43 4.85
CA ALA A 41 -5.57 6.94 5.64
C ALA A 41 -6.19 8.19 5.01
N ALA A 42 -5.35 9.12 4.54
CA ALA A 42 -5.82 10.32 3.88
C ALA A 42 -6.53 10.01 2.57
N TRP A 43 -6.00 9.06 1.80
CA TRP A 43 -6.63 8.63 0.54
C TRP A 43 -8.03 8.08 0.77
N GLN A 44 -8.19 7.22 1.78
CA GLN A 44 -9.49 6.63 2.11
C GLN A 44 -10.50 7.69 2.55
N GLU A 45 -10.02 8.73 3.23
CA GLU A 45 -10.88 9.82 3.69
C GLU A 45 -11.32 10.73 2.53
N HIS A 46 -10.40 11.07 1.63
CA HIS A 46 -10.66 12.05 0.58
C HIS A 46 -11.17 11.42 -0.72
N ARG A 47 -10.92 10.14 -0.92
CA ARG A 47 -11.30 9.42 -2.14
C ARG A 47 -11.94 8.08 -1.82
N PRO A 48 -13.06 8.08 -1.08
CA PRO A 48 -13.73 6.82 -0.76
C PRO A 48 -14.19 6.13 -2.02
N GLY A 49 -13.89 4.83 -2.12
CA GLY A 49 -14.27 4.04 -3.29
C GLY A 49 -13.24 3.97 -4.39
N ASP A 50 -12.18 4.78 -4.34
CA ASP A 50 -11.10 4.65 -5.31
C ASP A 50 -10.28 3.40 -5.01
N PRO A 51 -9.90 2.62 -6.04
CA PRO A 51 -9.14 1.41 -5.84
C PRO A 51 -7.77 1.66 -5.22
N PHE A 52 -7.31 0.71 -4.43
CA PHE A 52 -5.97 0.74 -3.85
C PHE A 52 -4.89 0.85 -4.92
N LYS A 53 -5.13 0.27 -6.08
CA LYS A 53 -4.23 0.36 -7.22
C LYS A 53 -3.95 1.81 -7.61
N HIS A 54 -4.97 2.66 -7.62
CA HIS A 54 -4.81 4.07 -7.95
C HIS A 54 -3.96 4.80 -6.92
N PHE A 55 -4.12 4.45 -5.64
CA PHE A 55 -3.29 5.00 -4.59
C PHE A 55 -1.81 4.66 -4.82
N LEU A 56 -1.52 3.40 -5.13
CA LEU A 56 -0.15 2.97 -5.39
C LEU A 56 0.45 3.67 -6.62
N GLN A 57 -0.37 3.91 -7.65
CA GLN A 57 0.08 4.61 -8.85
C GLN A 57 0.37 6.08 -8.58
N ASP A 58 -0.54 6.76 -7.90
CA ASP A 58 -0.41 8.20 -7.64
C ASP A 58 0.78 8.53 -6.76
N PHE A 59 1.11 7.65 -5.81
CA PHE A 59 2.23 7.85 -4.89
C PHE A 59 3.49 7.13 -5.35
N ASP A 60 3.46 6.55 -6.55
CA ASP A 60 4.60 5.87 -7.18
C ASP A 60 5.11 4.68 -6.37
N TYR A 61 4.25 4.04 -5.61
CA TYR A 61 4.64 2.85 -4.86
C TYR A 61 4.90 1.65 -5.76
N TYR A 62 4.35 1.65 -6.97
CA TYR A 62 4.61 0.57 -7.92
C TYR A 62 6.09 0.45 -8.29
N SER A 63 6.85 1.54 -8.21
CA SER A 63 8.28 1.50 -8.48
C SER A 63 9.03 0.62 -7.48
N LEU A 64 8.44 0.34 -6.31
CA LEU A 64 9.04 -0.50 -5.27
C LEU A 64 8.68 -1.98 -5.43
N MET A 65 7.72 -2.30 -6.30
CA MET A 65 7.30 -3.67 -6.51
C MET A 65 8.38 -4.52 -7.17
N GLN A 66 8.57 -5.72 -6.67
CA GLN A 66 9.58 -6.64 -7.16
C GLN A 66 9.05 -8.06 -7.26
#